data_969ee2b70c910b9a285e0f27a517fa0d
#
_entry.id   969ee2b70c910b9a285e0f27a517fa0d
#
_cell.length_a   1.000
_cell.length_b   1.000
_cell.length_c   1.000
_cell.angle_alpha   90.00
_cell.angle_beta   90.00
_cell.angle_gamma   90.00
#
_symmetry.space_group_name_H-M   'P 1'
#
loop_
_entity.id
_entity.type
_entity.pdbx_description
1 polymer ?
#
loop_
_entity_poly.entity_id
_entity_poly.type
_entity_poly.pdbx_seq_one_letter_code
_entity_poly.pdbx_strand_id
1 'polypeptide(L)'
;VRRLAAGLGVAWFVANPTLRSQALQAEVYTLHALLVVGLLWTLQQLPDSASRTGWARRFAWLACGLGLGLAHHATTLLLLPALLLFLTAAHPGWWRSGRSWLWALPAGLAPLLLYLYIPLRSGPDASPWYHQRLGDSVLDLSPATPAAFWAFVSGQSISVGFHDLQTALALLPTAAVLWLRHFEWPGLVLAAAGLYTLIRLRAWPLLALTGSYFLLQQLFNLFYAIGDIFVYYIPLYLIVSLWIAFAGAGIGSGFQPADRTERTPGWAPGLLCVLLALPAQLWLTYTPLLDQLQRDSAATRQQWEAILAAQPPEDAILVSNDRNELVPLFYLQQVEGRRRDLTGLFPLIHPGWSDIGVTLQQALEKGGSQPVYLIKPMAGLEARFTLYPRTPPLVEVAGPAAQAPPAQVLNRPYGPLLLQGYSWTNQGRAVEVTLYWSVLETLAQNYTTTVQLFDASSTKRAQSDHPAGGIYYPTSLWKPGETLVDRHLLSLSDNVEPAQMQVGMYTGAEAALLAPLLELTLEGEMQP
;
A
#
# COMPACT_ATOMS: atom_id res chain seq x y z
N VAL A 1 -21.75 14.44 -33.84
CA VAL A 1 -20.81 13.33 -33.77
C VAL A 1 -19.61 13.66 -32.89
N ARG A 2 -18.84 14.75 -33.12
CA ARG A 2 -17.65 15.10 -32.29
C ARG A 2 -17.97 15.17 -30.79
N ARG A 3 -19.13 15.72 -30.42
CA ARG A 3 -19.56 15.75 -28.99
C ARG A 3 -19.90 14.35 -28.46
N LEU A 4 -20.50 13.49 -29.27
CA LEU A 4 -20.77 12.09 -28.86
C LEU A 4 -19.47 11.29 -28.69
N ALA A 5 -18.50 11.49 -29.59
CA ALA A 5 -17.18 10.87 -29.51
C ALA A 5 -16.43 11.28 -28.21
N ALA A 6 -16.41 12.60 -27.94
CA ALA A 6 -15.84 13.09 -26.68
C ALA A 6 -16.61 12.55 -25.47
N GLY A 7 -17.95 12.53 -25.53
CA GLY A 7 -18.82 11.97 -24.50
C GLY A 7 -18.56 10.50 -24.21
N LEU A 8 -18.23 9.69 -25.23
CA LEU A 8 -17.88 8.28 -25.07
C LEU A 8 -16.60 8.11 -24.22
N GLY A 9 -15.54 8.87 -24.52
CA GLY A 9 -14.32 8.84 -23.71
C GLY A 9 -14.55 9.34 -22.28
N VAL A 10 -15.29 10.44 -22.11
CA VAL A 10 -15.64 10.97 -20.78
C VAL A 10 -16.46 9.95 -19.98
N ALA A 11 -17.48 9.34 -20.62
CA ALA A 11 -18.31 8.34 -19.96
C ALA A 11 -17.49 7.14 -19.47
N TRP A 12 -16.52 6.68 -20.28
CA TRP A 12 -15.64 5.59 -19.88
C TRP A 12 -14.74 5.95 -18.70
N PHE A 13 -14.15 7.14 -18.72
CA PHE A 13 -13.32 7.62 -17.61
C PHE A 13 -14.12 7.77 -16.31
N VAL A 14 -15.33 8.37 -16.40
CA VAL A 14 -16.21 8.58 -15.23
C VAL A 14 -16.77 7.27 -14.69
N ALA A 15 -17.04 6.28 -15.56
CA ALA A 15 -17.50 4.95 -15.16
C ALA A 15 -16.41 4.10 -14.50
N ASN A 16 -15.14 4.52 -14.58
CA ASN A 16 -14.01 3.77 -14.05
C ASN A 16 -14.16 3.51 -12.54
N PRO A 17 -14.15 2.23 -12.08
CA PRO A 17 -14.40 1.91 -10.68
C PRO A 17 -13.34 2.46 -9.73
N THR A 18 -12.05 2.49 -10.12
CA THR A 18 -10.99 3.06 -9.28
C THR A 18 -11.14 4.59 -9.16
N LEU A 19 -11.42 5.31 -10.25
CA LEU A 19 -11.67 6.75 -10.16
C LEU A 19 -12.86 7.05 -9.25
N ARG A 20 -13.94 6.28 -9.37
CA ARG A 20 -15.15 6.45 -8.55
C ARG A 20 -14.86 6.18 -7.07
N SER A 21 -14.10 5.14 -6.75
CA SER A 21 -13.73 4.85 -5.35
C SER A 21 -12.92 6.00 -4.75
N GLN A 22 -11.97 6.55 -5.51
CA GLN A 22 -11.13 7.67 -5.07
C GLN A 22 -11.89 9.00 -5.01
N ALA A 23 -12.98 9.14 -5.75
CA ALA A 23 -13.86 10.31 -5.67
C ALA A 23 -14.75 10.32 -4.40
N LEU A 24 -14.88 9.18 -3.74
CA LEU A 24 -15.63 9.03 -2.47
C LEU A 24 -14.74 9.15 -1.22
N GLN A 25 -13.43 9.29 -1.40
CA GLN A 25 -12.44 9.37 -0.33
C GLN A 25 -11.68 10.70 -0.41
N ALA A 26 -11.18 11.17 0.74
CA ALA A 26 -10.34 12.37 0.80
C ALA A 26 -8.90 12.03 0.36
N GLU A 27 -8.75 11.72 -0.95
CA GLU A 27 -7.51 11.28 -1.56
C GLU A 27 -7.01 12.23 -2.65
N VAL A 28 -5.73 12.13 -2.97
CA VAL A 28 -5.03 13.05 -3.89
C VAL A 28 -5.30 12.75 -5.37
N TYR A 29 -5.77 11.55 -5.72
CA TYR A 29 -5.75 11.04 -7.10
C TYR A 29 -6.74 11.72 -8.04
N THR A 30 -7.90 12.14 -7.55
CA THR A 30 -8.89 12.87 -8.37
C THR A 30 -8.41 14.27 -8.74
N LEU A 31 -7.78 14.98 -7.82
CA LEU A 31 -7.16 16.28 -8.09
C LEU A 31 -5.95 16.12 -9.02
N HIS A 32 -5.15 15.06 -8.82
CA HIS A 32 -4.05 14.74 -9.74
C HIS A 32 -4.57 14.52 -11.18
N ALA A 33 -5.63 13.74 -11.37
CA ALA A 33 -6.25 13.53 -12.67
C ALA A 33 -6.75 14.85 -13.30
N LEU A 34 -7.36 15.73 -12.49
CA LEU A 34 -7.78 17.07 -12.97
C LEU A 34 -6.60 17.90 -13.45
N LEU A 35 -5.48 17.90 -12.70
CA LEU A 35 -4.26 18.63 -13.08
C LEU A 35 -3.66 18.07 -14.37
N VAL A 36 -3.64 16.74 -14.55
CA VAL A 36 -3.19 16.11 -15.80
C VAL A 36 -4.10 16.52 -16.97
N VAL A 37 -5.43 16.50 -16.81
CA VAL A 37 -6.38 16.99 -17.83
C VAL A 37 -6.11 18.47 -18.16
N GLY A 38 -5.91 19.30 -17.14
CA GLY A 38 -5.60 20.73 -17.28
C GLY A 38 -4.31 20.96 -18.06
N LEU A 39 -3.26 20.17 -17.80
CA LEU A 39 -2.00 20.21 -18.54
C LEU A 39 -2.19 19.82 -20.00
N LEU A 40 -2.87 18.70 -20.27
CA LEU A 40 -3.17 18.25 -21.65
C LEU A 40 -4.01 19.27 -22.40
N TRP A 41 -4.99 19.89 -21.75
CA TRP A 41 -5.83 20.93 -22.33
C TRP A 41 -5.04 22.21 -22.63
N THR A 42 -4.21 22.68 -21.67
CA THR A 42 -3.36 23.87 -21.83
C THR A 42 -2.36 23.69 -22.97
N LEU A 43 -1.80 22.48 -23.10
CA LEU A 43 -0.86 22.12 -24.15
C LEU A 43 -1.50 22.27 -25.56
N GLN A 44 -2.75 21.81 -25.72
CA GLN A 44 -3.49 21.95 -26.98
C GLN A 44 -3.88 23.39 -27.32
N GLN A 45 -3.88 24.28 -26.33
CA GLN A 45 -4.17 25.71 -26.53
C GLN A 45 -2.92 26.51 -26.93
N LEU A 46 -1.75 25.88 -27.01
CA LEU A 46 -0.55 26.58 -27.50
C LEU A 46 -0.78 27.01 -28.96
N PRO A 47 -0.63 28.30 -29.28
CA PRO A 47 -0.93 28.78 -30.61
C PRO A 47 0.16 28.36 -31.61
N ASP A 48 -0.24 28.07 -32.83
CA ASP A 48 0.71 28.03 -33.92
C ASP A 48 1.40 29.39 -34.04
N SER A 49 2.68 29.42 -34.14
CA SER A 49 3.73 30.44 -34.10
C SER A 49 3.41 31.93 -34.37
N ALA A 50 2.17 32.34 -34.61
CA ALA A 50 1.79 33.65 -35.11
C ALA A 50 1.77 34.80 -34.07
N SER A 51 1.71 34.53 -32.76
CA SER A 51 1.69 35.57 -31.72
C SER A 51 2.70 35.28 -30.62
N ARG A 52 3.85 35.95 -30.61
CA ARG A 52 4.91 35.79 -29.59
C ARG A 52 4.42 36.06 -28.16
N THR A 53 3.51 37.00 -27.95
CA THR A 53 2.97 37.31 -26.63
C THR A 53 1.94 36.28 -26.16
N GLY A 54 1.10 35.80 -27.07
CA GLY A 54 0.16 34.71 -26.79
C GLY A 54 0.85 33.41 -26.43
N TRP A 55 1.93 33.07 -27.13
CA TRP A 55 2.78 31.90 -26.85
C TRP A 55 3.39 31.99 -25.43
N ALA A 56 4.12 33.07 -25.11
CA ALA A 56 4.81 33.22 -23.82
C ALA A 56 3.84 33.08 -22.63
N ARG A 57 2.63 33.68 -22.73
CA ARG A 57 1.60 33.59 -21.70
C ARG A 57 1.11 32.15 -21.52
N ARG A 58 0.78 31.45 -22.62
CA ARG A 58 0.27 30.08 -22.54
C ARG A 58 1.35 29.08 -22.12
N PHE A 59 2.58 29.30 -22.56
CA PHE A 59 3.72 28.52 -22.11
C PHE A 59 4.00 28.69 -20.60
N ALA A 60 3.81 29.91 -20.07
CA ALA A 60 3.86 30.17 -18.64
C ALA A 60 2.72 29.46 -17.87
N TRP A 61 1.50 29.41 -18.41
CA TRP A 61 0.40 28.63 -17.83
C TRP A 61 0.69 27.13 -17.83
N LEU A 62 1.25 26.59 -18.91
CA LEU A 62 1.70 25.20 -18.96
C LEU A 62 2.74 24.90 -17.89
N ALA A 63 3.75 25.78 -17.74
CA ALA A 63 4.76 25.66 -16.72
C ALA A 63 4.17 25.74 -15.29
N CYS A 64 3.26 26.68 -15.07
CA CYS A 64 2.54 26.79 -13.78
C CYS A 64 1.73 25.53 -13.46
N GLY A 65 0.99 25.00 -14.44
CA GLY A 65 0.25 23.75 -14.28
C GLY A 65 1.17 22.56 -13.97
N LEU A 66 2.34 22.50 -14.63
CA LEU A 66 3.35 21.48 -14.32
C LEU A 66 3.90 21.63 -12.89
N GLY A 67 4.22 22.86 -12.48
CA GLY A 67 4.65 23.17 -11.12
C GLY A 67 3.60 22.80 -10.07
N LEU A 68 2.33 23.11 -10.32
CA LEU A 68 1.21 22.69 -9.46
C LEU A 68 1.07 21.17 -9.40
N GLY A 69 1.18 20.50 -10.56
CA GLY A 69 1.14 19.04 -10.62
C GLY A 69 2.28 18.41 -9.81
N LEU A 70 3.50 18.93 -9.92
CA LEU A 70 4.67 18.47 -9.14
C LEU A 70 4.51 18.76 -7.64
N ALA A 71 3.98 19.93 -7.28
CA ALA A 71 3.72 20.27 -5.88
C ALA A 71 2.61 19.40 -5.26
N HIS A 72 1.73 18.85 -6.10
CA HIS A 72 0.63 18.00 -5.64
C HIS A 72 0.99 16.50 -5.63
N HIS A 73 1.60 15.98 -6.71
CA HIS A 73 1.90 14.55 -6.84
C HIS A 73 3.16 14.32 -7.67
N ALA A 74 4.15 13.63 -7.09
CA ALA A 74 5.48 13.44 -7.69
C ALA A 74 5.43 12.72 -9.06
N THR A 75 4.45 11.85 -9.31
CA THR A 75 4.32 11.15 -10.61
C THR A 75 4.01 12.09 -11.79
N THR A 76 3.64 13.35 -11.53
CA THR A 76 3.60 14.39 -12.58
C THR A 76 4.93 14.51 -13.32
N LEU A 77 6.05 14.18 -12.68
CA LEU A 77 7.37 14.15 -13.32
C LEU A 77 7.42 13.20 -14.53
N LEU A 78 6.67 12.10 -14.51
CA LEU A 78 6.59 11.14 -15.60
C LEU A 78 5.92 11.70 -16.86
N LEU A 79 5.11 12.77 -16.70
CA LEU A 79 4.52 13.47 -17.84
C LEU A 79 5.52 14.40 -18.55
N LEU A 80 6.58 14.85 -17.85
CA LEU A 80 7.55 15.83 -18.40
C LEU A 80 8.21 15.36 -19.70
N PRO A 81 8.78 14.14 -19.83
CA PRO A 81 9.36 13.68 -21.09
C PRO A 81 8.34 13.67 -22.22
N ALA A 82 7.10 13.28 -21.96
CA ALA A 82 6.02 13.25 -22.95
C ALA A 82 5.64 14.66 -23.42
N LEU A 83 5.58 15.64 -22.52
CA LEU A 83 5.38 17.06 -22.85
C LEU A 83 6.50 17.60 -23.71
N LEU A 84 7.76 17.28 -23.39
CA LEU A 84 8.91 17.69 -24.19
C LEU A 84 8.89 17.10 -25.60
N LEU A 85 8.53 15.83 -25.74
CA LEU A 85 8.34 15.18 -27.04
C LEU A 85 7.24 15.86 -27.86
N PHE A 86 6.09 16.14 -27.24
CA PHE A 86 5.01 16.87 -27.92
C PHE A 86 5.45 18.25 -28.36
N LEU A 87 6.05 19.06 -27.48
CA LEU A 87 6.52 20.40 -27.79
C LEU A 87 7.52 20.38 -28.94
N THR A 88 8.44 19.41 -28.95
CA THR A 88 9.45 19.28 -30.01
C THR A 88 8.83 18.88 -31.34
N ALA A 89 7.82 18.01 -31.33
CA ALA A 89 7.15 17.54 -32.54
C ALA A 89 6.13 18.56 -33.10
N ALA A 90 5.36 19.24 -32.24
CA ALA A 90 4.32 20.17 -32.64
C ALA A 90 4.84 21.61 -32.84
N HIS A 91 5.84 22.03 -32.09
CA HIS A 91 6.34 23.40 -32.07
C HIS A 91 7.88 23.44 -32.17
N PRO A 92 8.49 23.09 -33.31
CA PRO A 92 9.95 23.05 -33.45
C PRO A 92 10.59 24.40 -33.07
N GLY A 93 11.63 24.35 -32.24
CA GLY A 93 12.33 25.56 -31.77
C GLY A 93 11.67 26.27 -30.58
N TRP A 94 10.69 25.65 -29.91
CA TRP A 94 10.01 26.18 -28.71
C TRP A 94 10.99 26.64 -27.61
N TRP A 95 12.16 25.98 -27.47
CA TRP A 95 13.19 26.30 -26.49
C TRP A 95 13.99 27.59 -26.81
N ARG A 96 13.94 28.08 -28.06
CA ARG A 96 14.73 29.23 -28.53
C ARG A 96 14.17 30.58 -28.07
N SER A 97 12.95 30.63 -27.56
CA SER A 97 12.32 31.86 -27.09
C SER A 97 12.73 32.21 -25.65
N GLY A 98 13.84 32.92 -25.49
CA GLY A 98 14.32 33.37 -24.16
C GLY A 98 13.25 34.14 -23.36
N ARG A 99 12.47 35.00 -24.06
CA ARG A 99 11.36 35.75 -23.43
C ARG A 99 10.28 34.82 -22.85
N SER A 100 9.99 33.67 -23.48
CA SER A 100 9.03 32.71 -22.95
C SER A 100 9.53 32.08 -21.66
N TRP A 101 10.82 31.79 -21.56
CA TRP A 101 11.44 31.24 -20.37
C TRP A 101 11.47 32.22 -19.19
N LEU A 102 11.61 33.53 -19.44
CA LEU A 102 11.52 34.56 -18.40
C LEU A 102 10.19 34.52 -17.64
N TRP A 103 9.10 34.11 -18.30
CA TRP A 103 7.79 33.95 -17.67
C TRP A 103 7.53 32.52 -17.20
N ALA A 104 7.96 31.52 -17.96
CA ALA A 104 7.67 30.12 -17.67
C ALA A 104 8.43 29.61 -16.44
N LEU A 105 9.72 29.98 -16.26
CA LEU A 105 10.50 29.52 -15.11
C LEU A 105 9.91 30.00 -13.77
N PRO A 106 9.64 31.31 -13.55
CA PRO A 106 9.01 31.73 -12.30
C PRO A 106 7.61 31.14 -12.13
N ALA A 107 6.81 31.04 -13.21
CA ALA A 107 5.47 30.45 -13.14
C ALA A 107 5.50 28.96 -12.76
N GLY A 108 6.50 28.21 -13.25
CA GLY A 108 6.64 26.78 -12.90
C GLY A 108 7.24 26.56 -11.51
N LEU A 109 8.14 27.45 -11.07
CA LEU A 109 8.76 27.33 -9.75
C LEU A 109 7.88 27.85 -8.60
N ALA A 110 7.05 28.86 -8.84
CA ALA A 110 6.21 29.45 -7.81
C ALA A 110 5.29 28.45 -7.10
N PRO A 111 4.62 27.50 -7.77
CA PRO A 111 3.81 26.50 -7.08
C PRO A 111 4.62 25.56 -6.19
N LEU A 112 5.90 25.33 -6.45
CA LEU A 112 6.75 24.49 -5.60
C LEU A 112 6.99 25.12 -4.22
N LEU A 113 6.77 26.43 -4.07
CA LEU A 113 6.78 27.10 -2.77
C LEU A 113 5.70 26.54 -1.83
N LEU A 114 4.67 25.86 -2.34
CA LEU A 114 3.70 25.15 -1.52
C LEU A 114 4.35 24.08 -0.64
N TYR A 115 5.49 23.53 -1.02
CA TYR A 115 6.24 22.61 -0.16
C TYR A 115 6.72 23.25 1.14
N LEU A 116 6.90 24.59 1.19
CA LEU A 116 7.24 25.32 2.40
C LEU A 116 6.13 25.24 3.45
N TYR A 117 4.89 24.95 3.04
CA TYR A 117 3.78 24.72 3.97
C TYR A 117 4.10 23.59 4.95
N ILE A 118 4.80 22.54 4.52
CA ILE A 118 5.13 21.37 5.33
C ILE A 118 5.96 21.76 6.58
N PRO A 119 7.16 22.33 6.46
CA PRO A 119 7.96 22.71 7.64
C PRO A 119 7.31 23.86 8.44
N LEU A 120 6.61 24.79 7.79
CA LEU A 120 5.90 25.88 8.48
C LEU A 120 4.74 25.39 9.35
N ARG A 121 4.14 24.24 9.02
CA ARG A 121 3.03 23.64 9.74
C ARG A 121 3.42 22.41 10.55
N SER A 122 4.72 22.17 10.74
CA SER A 122 5.23 21.00 11.47
C SER A 122 5.30 21.19 12.99
N GLY A 123 5.03 22.38 13.51
CA GLY A 123 5.06 22.64 14.95
C GLY A 123 3.93 21.97 15.75
N PRO A 124 4.08 21.80 17.07
CA PRO A 124 3.13 21.06 17.92
C PRO A 124 1.71 21.65 17.88
N ASP A 125 1.58 22.97 17.89
CA ASP A 125 0.27 23.66 17.87
C ASP A 125 -0.41 23.55 16.50
N ALA A 126 0.37 23.40 15.43
CA ALA A 126 -0.14 23.35 14.06
C ALA A 126 -0.42 21.93 13.57
N SER A 127 0.35 20.95 14.06
CA SER A 127 0.27 19.55 13.64
C SER A 127 0.48 18.61 14.84
N PRO A 128 -0.43 18.61 15.83
CA PRO A 128 -0.26 17.87 17.08
C PRO A 128 -0.12 16.37 16.89
N TRP A 129 -0.68 15.77 15.81
CA TRP A 129 -0.53 14.35 15.51
C TRP A 129 0.91 13.93 15.16
N TYR A 130 1.80 14.89 14.83
CA TYR A 130 3.23 14.62 14.63
C TYR A 130 4.05 14.68 15.94
N HIS A 131 3.43 15.05 17.05
CA HIS A 131 4.07 15.26 18.35
C HIS A 131 3.36 14.42 19.42
N GLN A 132 3.52 13.09 19.33
CA GLN A 132 2.84 12.18 20.24
C GLN A 132 3.64 12.00 21.52
N ARG A 133 2.96 11.94 22.66
CA ARG A 133 3.58 11.62 23.92
C ARG A 133 4.00 10.15 23.94
N LEU A 134 5.25 9.89 24.34
CA LEU A 134 5.79 8.55 24.52
C LEU A 134 6.68 8.53 25.77
N GLY A 135 6.12 8.08 26.90
CA GLY A 135 6.74 8.17 28.20
C GLY A 135 6.95 9.63 28.63
N ASP A 136 8.17 9.94 29.09
CA ASP A 136 8.60 11.29 29.46
C ASP A 136 9.08 12.13 28.27
N SER A 137 9.05 11.56 27.06
CA SER A 137 9.50 12.21 25.83
C SER A 137 8.35 12.47 24.85
N VAL A 138 8.64 13.23 23.82
CA VAL A 138 7.75 13.43 22.67
C VAL A 138 8.33 12.66 21.49
N LEU A 139 7.53 11.76 20.92
CA LEU A 139 7.82 11.15 19.62
C LEU A 139 7.53 12.22 18.55
N ASP A 140 8.60 12.87 18.09
CA ASP A 140 8.51 13.89 17.04
C ASP A 140 8.61 13.23 15.66
N LEU A 141 7.49 13.24 14.94
CA LEU A 141 7.36 12.70 13.58
C LEU A 141 7.33 13.82 12.54
N SER A 142 7.56 15.08 12.97
CA SER A 142 7.41 16.23 12.10
C SER A 142 8.49 16.28 11.01
N PRO A 143 8.13 16.63 9.77
CA PRO A 143 9.09 16.81 8.68
C PRO A 143 9.79 18.20 8.73
N ALA A 144 10.14 18.68 9.93
CA ALA A 144 10.72 20.00 10.15
C ALA A 144 12.23 20.09 9.78
N THR A 145 12.96 18.97 9.85
CA THR A 145 14.38 18.95 9.44
C THR A 145 14.51 18.70 7.95
N PRO A 146 15.62 19.16 7.28
CA PRO A 146 15.83 18.89 5.86
C PRO A 146 15.79 17.40 5.50
N ALA A 147 16.33 16.53 6.33
CA ALA A 147 16.32 15.08 6.12
C ALA A 147 14.88 14.50 6.23
N ALA A 148 14.15 14.87 7.29
CA ALA A 148 12.77 14.45 7.47
C ALA A 148 11.84 15.01 6.38
N PHE A 149 12.05 16.24 5.95
CA PHE A 149 11.36 16.86 4.82
C PHE A 149 11.54 16.05 3.53
N TRP A 150 12.79 15.71 3.20
CA TRP A 150 13.06 14.91 1.99
C TRP A 150 12.51 13.50 2.09
N ALA A 151 12.61 12.85 3.25
CA ALA A 151 12.00 11.54 3.49
C ALA A 151 10.48 11.58 3.30
N PHE A 152 9.83 12.62 3.81
CA PHE A 152 8.39 12.83 3.68
C PHE A 152 7.98 13.08 2.21
N VAL A 153 8.62 14.04 1.53
CA VAL A 153 8.28 14.40 0.14
C VAL A 153 8.61 13.29 -0.86
N SER A 154 9.67 12.51 -0.61
CA SER A 154 10.04 11.37 -1.47
C SER A 154 9.23 10.10 -1.21
N GLY A 155 8.35 10.10 -0.20
CA GLY A 155 7.51 8.94 0.14
C GLY A 155 8.26 7.76 0.77
N GLN A 156 9.46 7.98 1.34
CA GLN A 156 10.25 6.92 1.99
C GLN A 156 9.53 6.27 3.18
N SER A 157 8.57 6.96 3.77
CA SER A 157 7.76 6.45 4.88
C SER A 157 6.58 5.56 4.44
N ILE A 158 6.26 5.52 3.13
CA ILE A 158 5.07 4.82 2.61
C ILE A 158 5.39 3.78 1.54
N SER A 159 6.62 3.75 1.01
CA SER A 159 7.05 2.81 -0.03
C SER A 159 8.30 2.06 0.39
N VAL A 160 8.34 0.78 0.06
CA VAL A 160 9.54 -0.06 0.24
C VAL A 160 10.54 0.08 -0.91
N GLY A 161 10.30 1.00 -1.87
CA GLY A 161 11.18 1.28 -2.99
C GLY A 161 10.69 0.72 -4.32
N PHE A 162 11.55 0.01 -5.04
CA PHE A 162 11.25 -0.52 -6.36
C PHE A 162 11.49 -2.02 -6.41
N HIS A 163 10.61 -2.72 -7.11
CA HIS A 163 10.78 -4.13 -7.43
C HIS A 163 11.96 -4.36 -8.38
N ASP A 164 12.58 -5.52 -8.30
CA ASP A 164 13.50 -5.99 -9.31
C ASP A 164 12.78 -6.35 -10.62
N LEU A 165 13.54 -6.60 -11.68
CA LEU A 165 12.98 -6.92 -13.00
C LEU A 165 12.15 -8.21 -12.97
N GLN A 166 12.56 -9.22 -12.22
CA GLN A 166 11.85 -10.50 -12.16
C GLN A 166 10.47 -10.32 -11.50
N THR A 167 10.41 -9.62 -10.39
CA THR A 167 9.16 -9.28 -9.69
C THR A 167 8.27 -8.40 -10.56
N ALA A 168 8.82 -7.37 -11.22
CA ALA A 168 8.06 -6.51 -12.12
C ALA A 168 7.43 -7.29 -13.29
N LEU A 169 8.16 -8.25 -13.88
CA LEU A 169 7.63 -9.13 -14.91
C LEU A 169 6.55 -10.07 -14.38
N ALA A 170 6.69 -10.57 -13.15
CA ALA A 170 5.68 -11.41 -12.52
C ALA A 170 4.37 -10.64 -12.21
N LEU A 171 4.39 -9.31 -12.15
CA LEU A 171 3.20 -8.47 -11.97
C LEU A 171 2.43 -8.19 -13.28
N LEU A 172 2.95 -8.56 -14.45
CA LEU A 172 2.25 -8.33 -15.74
C LEU A 172 0.85 -8.95 -15.81
N PRO A 173 0.60 -10.19 -15.34
CA PRO A 173 -0.76 -10.74 -15.30
C PRO A 173 -1.71 -9.92 -14.44
N THR A 174 -1.25 -9.45 -13.27
CA THR A 174 -2.03 -8.58 -12.39
C THR A 174 -2.37 -7.26 -13.06
N ALA A 175 -1.41 -6.63 -13.75
CA ALA A 175 -1.64 -5.43 -14.55
C ALA A 175 -2.67 -5.70 -15.67
N ALA A 176 -2.60 -6.84 -16.36
CA ALA A 176 -3.56 -7.22 -17.39
C ALA A 176 -4.98 -7.38 -16.82
N VAL A 177 -5.12 -7.96 -15.64
CA VAL A 177 -6.42 -8.06 -14.93
C VAL A 177 -6.97 -6.65 -14.60
N LEU A 178 -6.13 -5.70 -14.17
CA LEU A 178 -6.56 -4.31 -13.95
C LEU A 178 -7.10 -3.69 -15.25
N TRP A 179 -6.43 -3.86 -16.38
CA TRP A 179 -6.90 -3.35 -17.66
C TRP A 179 -8.25 -3.95 -18.07
N LEU A 180 -8.40 -5.27 -17.94
CA LEU A 180 -9.67 -5.97 -18.24
C LEU A 180 -10.79 -5.54 -17.29
N ARG A 181 -10.51 -5.32 -16.03
CA ARG A 181 -11.49 -4.85 -15.04
C ARG A 181 -12.03 -3.45 -15.36
N HIS A 182 -11.20 -2.56 -15.91
CA HIS A 182 -11.54 -1.14 -16.10
C HIS A 182 -12.06 -0.81 -17.50
N PHE A 183 -11.74 -1.63 -18.49
CA PHE A 183 -12.13 -1.38 -19.88
C PHE A 183 -12.86 -2.56 -20.52
N GLU A 184 -12.82 -3.73 -19.94
CA GLU A 184 -13.29 -4.96 -20.56
C GLU A 184 -12.70 -5.13 -21.98
N TRP A 185 -13.04 -6.18 -22.69
CA TRP A 185 -12.55 -6.35 -24.07
C TRP A 185 -13.03 -5.26 -25.04
N PRO A 186 -14.33 -4.81 -24.98
CA PRO A 186 -14.81 -3.78 -25.89
C PRO A 186 -14.07 -2.45 -25.74
N GLY A 187 -13.78 -2.01 -24.53
CA GLY A 187 -13.03 -0.79 -24.27
C GLY A 187 -11.60 -0.84 -24.78
N LEU A 188 -10.92 -1.98 -24.60
CA LEU A 188 -9.55 -2.17 -25.11
C LEU A 188 -9.53 -2.17 -26.65
N VAL A 189 -10.51 -2.79 -27.30
CA VAL A 189 -10.67 -2.75 -28.78
C VAL A 189 -10.92 -1.32 -29.24
N LEU A 190 -11.78 -0.57 -28.56
CA LEU A 190 -12.02 0.84 -28.87
C LEU A 190 -10.75 1.69 -28.67
N ALA A 191 -9.98 1.46 -27.62
CA ALA A 191 -8.70 2.15 -27.42
C ALA A 191 -7.71 1.88 -28.56
N ALA A 192 -7.59 0.63 -29.00
CA ALA A 192 -6.78 0.26 -30.16
C ALA A 192 -7.28 0.94 -31.46
N ALA A 193 -8.60 0.99 -31.68
CA ALA A 193 -9.19 1.72 -32.80
C ALA A 193 -8.92 3.23 -32.72
N GLY A 194 -8.84 3.80 -31.52
CA GLY A 194 -8.45 5.18 -31.28
C GLY A 194 -7.00 5.47 -31.63
N LEU A 195 -6.08 4.58 -31.22
CA LEU A 195 -4.67 4.65 -31.63
C LEU A 195 -4.53 4.56 -33.16
N TYR A 196 -5.25 3.62 -33.79
CA TYR A 196 -5.30 3.53 -35.24
C TYR A 196 -5.80 4.83 -35.89
N THR A 197 -6.83 5.46 -35.30
CA THR A 197 -7.35 6.76 -35.77
C THR A 197 -6.27 7.86 -35.68
N LEU A 198 -5.53 7.95 -34.57
CA LEU A 198 -4.42 8.90 -34.41
C LEU A 198 -3.32 8.70 -35.47
N ILE A 199 -2.97 7.45 -35.75
CA ILE A 199 -2.00 7.10 -36.82
C ILE A 199 -2.54 7.53 -38.19
N ARG A 200 -3.79 7.20 -38.50
CA ARG A 200 -4.44 7.56 -39.79
C ARG A 200 -4.52 9.07 -39.99
N LEU A 201 -4.83 9.82 -38.94
CA LEU A 201 -4.86 11.28 -38.95
C LEU A 201 -3.46 11.91 -38.90
N ARG A 202 -2.40 11.11 -38.83
CA ARG A 202 -1.01 11.58 -38.69
C ARG A 202 -0.83 12.54 -37.50
N ALA A 203 -1.61 12.34 -36.43
CA ALA A 203 -1.54 13.16 -35.22
C ALA A 203 -0.31 12.78 -34.35
N TRP A 204 0.88 12.76 -34.98
CA TRP A 204 2.12 12.26 -34.39
C TRP A 204 2.49 12.93 -33.07
N PRO A 205 2.35 14.28 -32.89
CA PRO A 205 2.65 14.91 -31.61
C PRO A 205 1.77 14.38 -30.48
N LEU A 206 0.47 14.19 -30.75
CA LEU A 206 -0.47 13.70 -29.75
C LEU A 206 -0.25 12.20 -29.45
N LEU A 207 0.08 11.42 -30.47
CA LEU A 207 0.43 10.00 -30.29
C LEU A 207 1.73 9.88 -29.46
N ALA A 208 2.75 10.71 -29.75
CA ALA A 208 3.99 10.76 -28.98
C ALA A 208 3.73 11.14 -27.52
N LEU A 209 2.91 12.16 -27.26
CA LEU A 209 2.52 12.59 -25.91
C LEU A 209 1.84 11.46 -25.12
N THR A 210 0.73 10.96 -25.67
CA THR A 210 -0.12 10.00 -24.96
C THR A 210 0.54 8.63 -24.84
N GLY A 211 1.24 8.18 -25.91
CA GLY A 211 1.93 6.90 -25.95
C GLY A 211 3.15 6.87 -25.02
N SER A 212 4.01 7.91 -25.06
CA SER A 212 5.19 7.94 -24.18
C SER A 212 4.81 8.09 -22.69
N TYR A 213 3.81 8.92 -22.37
CA TYR A 213 3.32 9.03 -21.00
C TYR A 213 2.72 7.71 -20.53
N PHE A 214 1.92 7.06 -21.37
CA PHE A 214 1.37 5.74 -21.05
C PHE A 214 2.48 4.74 -20.74
N LEU A 215 3.51 4.64 -21.58
CA LEU A 215 4.61 3.70 -21.39
C LEU A 215 5.41 4.01 -20.11
N LEU A 216 5.76 5.26 -19.89
CA LEU A 216 6.54 5.67 -18.71
C LEU A 216 5.79 5.41 -17.41
N GLN A 217 4.50 5.79 -17.35
CA GLN A 217 3.68 5.56 -16.16
C GLN A 217 3.40 4.07 -15.96
N GLN A 218 3.18 3.29 -17.03
CA GLN A 218 2.99 1.85 -16.92
C GLN A 218 4.24 1.15 -16.40
N LEU A 219 5.43 1.52 -16.90
CA LEU A 219 6.69 1.01 -16.38
C LEU A 219 6.89 1.38 -14.92
N PHE A 220 6.67 2.64 -14.57
CA PHE A 220 6.73 3.07 -13.17
C PHE A 220 5.82 2.21 -12.28
N ASN A 221 4.56 1.99 -12.68
CA ASN A 221 3.59 1.22 -11.89
C ASN A 221 3.98 -0.26 -11.73
N LEU A 222 4.74 -0.84 -12.66
CA LEU A 222 5.25 -2.22 -12.53
C LEU A 222 6.42 -2.32 -11.56
N PHE A 223 7.25 -1.28 -11.49
CA PHE A 223 8.44 -1.29 -10.64
C PHE A 223 8.21 -0.70 -9.25
N TYR A 224 7.24 0.19 -9.07
CA TYR A 224 7.02 0.86 -7.79
C TYR A 224 6.33 -0.05 -6.77
N ALA A 225 7.02 -0.33 -5.67
CA ALA A 225 6.58 -1.25 -4.63
C ALA A 225 5.72 -0.53 -3.58
N ILE A 226 4.40 -0.50 -3.81
CA ILE A 226 3.40 0.05 -2.89
C ILE A 226 2.13 -0.80 -2.91
N GLY A 227 1.45 -0.93 -1.76
CA GLY A 227 0.29 -1.82 -1.60
C GLY A 227 -0.92 -1.42 -2.46
N ASP A 228 -1.14 -0.13 -2.65
CA ASP A 228 -2.27 0.45 -3.39
C ASP A 228 -1.90 0.93 -4.81
N ILE A 229 -0.95 0.27 -5.46
CA ILE A 229 -0.47 0.63 -6.79
C ILE A 229 -1.60 0.84 -7.82
N PHE A 230 -2.76 0.21 -7.64
CA PHE A 230 -3.89 0.30 -8.58
C PHE A 230 -4.43 1.73 -8.75
N VAL A 231 -4.27 2.63 -7.75
CA VAL A 231 -4.70 4.04 -7.85
C VAL A 231 -3.77 4.87 -8.74
N TYR A 232 -2.51 4.46 -8.87
CA TYR A 232 -1.53 5.08 -9.76
C TYR A 232 -1.82 4.84 -11.26
N TYR A 233 -2.78 3.96 -11.57
CA TYR A 233 -3.27 3.73 -12.94
C TYR A 233 -4.30 4.77 -13.39
N ILE A 234 -4.86 5.61 -12.50
CA ILE A 234 -5.89 6.60 -12.86
C ILE A 234 -5.45 7.52 -14.03
N PRO A 235 -4.22 8.07 -14.06
CA PRO A 235 -3.77 8.85 -15.21
C PRO A 235 -3.71 8.03 -16.51
N LEU A 236 -3.39 6.74 -16.44
CA LEU A 236 -3.40 5.84 -17.58
C LEU A 236 -4.82 5.55 -18.08
N TYR A 237 -5.78 5.39 -17.15
CA TYR A 237 -7.19 5.23 -17.52
C TYR A 237 -7.72 6.47 -18.24
N LEU A 238 -7.27 7.67 -17.87
CA LEU A 238 -7.56 8.90 -18.58
C LEU A 238 -7.02 8.85 -20.03
N ILE A 239 -5.77 8.43 -20.22
CA ILE A 239 -5.15 8.35 -21.56
C ILE A 239 -5.88 7.34 -22.44
N VAL A 240 -6.21 6.15 -21.92
CA VAL A 240 -6.96 5.14 -22.68
C VAL A 240 -8.37 5.64 -23.02
N SER A 241 -9.03 6.33 -22.10
CA SER A 241 -10.35 6.96 -22.36
C SER A 241 -10.27 8.06 -23.44
N LEU A 242 -9.15 8.78 -23.50
CA LEU A 242 -8.87 9.72 -24.59
C LEU A 242 -8.72 8.98 -25.93
N TRP A 243 -8.03 7.84 -25.97
CA TRP A 243 -7.95 7.02 -27.19
C TRP A 243 -9.34 6.51 -27.61
N ILE A 244 -10.20 6.11 -26.67
CA ILE A 244 -11.60 5.73 -26.94
C ILE A 244 -12.38 6.91 -27.58
N ALA A 245 -12.16 8.15 -27.12
CA ALA A 245 -12.76 9.33 -27.75
C ALA A 245 -12.29 9.49 -29.20
N PHE A 246 -11.02 9.20 -29.50
CA PHE A 246 -10.50 9.20 -30.87
C PHE A 246 -11.09 8.06 -31.74
N ALA A 247 -11.37 6.89 -31.16
CA ALA A 247 -12.13 5.85 -31.85
C ALA A 247 -13.53 6.36 -32.27
N GLY A 248 -14.23 7.02 -31.35
CA GLY A 248 -15.51 7.67 -31.64
C GLY A 248 -15.41 8.73 -32.77
N ALA A 249 -14.33 9.50 -32.78
CA ALA A 249 -14.07 10.46 -33.86
C ALA A 249 -13.80 9.76 -35.20
N GLY A 250 -13.04 8.65 -35.21
CA GLY A 250 -12.80 7.79 -36.37
C GLY A 250 -14.10 7.21 -36.95
N ILE A 251 -14.96 6.68 -36.08
CA ILE A 251 -16.31 6.21 -36.47
C ILE A 251 -17.09 7.35 -37.09
N GLY A 252 -17.05 8.53 -36.48
CA GLY A 252 -17.75 9.72 -36.98
C GLY A 252 -17.29 10.21 -38.34
N SER A 253 -16.03 10.01 -38.71
CA SER A 253 -15.48 10.35 -40.04
C SER A 253 -15.54 9.17 -41.01
N GLY A 254 -16.04 8.00 -40.61
CA GLY A 254 -15.97 6.76 -41.38
C GLY A 254 -14.53 6.29 -41.64
N PHE A 255 -13.58 6.67 -40.76
CA PHE A 255 -12.14 6.43 -40.93
C PHE A 255 -11.54 6.99 -42.21
N GLN A 256 -12.16 8.02 -42.81
CA GLN A 256 -11.67 8.65 -44.04
C GLN A 256 -10.51 9.63 -43.74
N PRO A 257 -9.57 9.81 -44.71
CA PRO A 257 -8.55 10.85 -44.62
C PRO A 257 -9.17 12.25 -44.57
N ALA A 258 -8.49 13.19 -43.88
CA ALA A 258 -8.96 14.58 -43.69
C ALA A 258 -9.19 15.38 -44.97
N ASP A 259 -8.65 14.93 -46.09
CA ASP A 259 -8.73 15.63 -47.41
C ASP A 259 -10.06 15.44 -48.16
N ARG A 260 -10.97 14.60 -47.64
CA ARG A 260 -12.30 14.44 -48.26
C ARG A 260 -13.35 15.20 -47.47
N THR A 261 -14.23 15.89 -48.18
CA THR A 261 -15.39 16.62 -47.62
C THR A 261 -16.11 15.76 -46.59
N GLU A 262 -16.06 16.19 -45.35
CA GLU A 262 -16.55 15.47 -44.16
C GLU A 262 -18.08 15.24 -44.24
N ARG A 263 -18.54 14.19 -44.91
CA ARG A 263 -19.90 13.69 -44.68
C ARG A 263 -19.87 12.63 -43.60
N THR A 264 -20.36 13.01 -42.42
CA THR A 264 -20.60 12.05 -41.35
C THR A 264 -21.54 10.94 -41.83
N PRO A 265 -21.14 9.66 -41.80
CA PRO A 265 -22.04 8.57 -42.15
C PRO A 265 -23.31 8.61 -41.29
N GLY A 266 -24.48 8.45 -41.91
CA GLY A 266 -25.76 8.57 -41.18
C GLY A 266 -25.95 7.59 -40.03
N TRP A 267 -25.25 6.46 -40.06
CA TRP A 267 -25.27 5.44 -38.99
C TRP A 267 -24.38 5.78 -37.79
N ALA A 268 -23.37 6.65 -37.95
CA ALA A 268 -22.37 6.92 -36.96
C ALA A 268 -22.93 7.48 -35.62
N PRO A 269 -23.90 8.44 -35.63
CA PRO A 269 -24.49 8.89 -34.35
C PRO A 269 -25.21 7.76 -33.61
N GLY A 270 -25.95 6.92 -34.32
CA GLY A 270 -26.65 5.77 -33.72
C GLY A 270 -25.69 4.78 -33.09
N LEU A 271 -24.60 4.41 -33.78
CA LEU A 271 -23.58 3.52 -33.24
C LEU A 271 -22.91 4.12 -31.99
N LEU A 272 -22.56 5.41 -32.00
CA LEU A 272 -21.96 6.08 -30.84
C LEU A 272 -22.92 6.09 -29.64
N CYS A 273 -24.23 6.27 -29.86
CA CYS A 273 -25.21 6.15 -28.79
C CYS A 273 -25.29 4.71 -28.23
N VAL A 274 -25.21 3.70 -29.07
CA VAL A 274 -25.17 2.29 -28.64
C VAL A 274 -23.89 1.99 -27.84
N LEU A 275 -22.74 2.51 -28.30
CA LEU A 275 -21.47 2.32 -27.60
C LEU A 275 -21.44 2.97 -26.19
N LEU A 276 -22.26 3.99 -25.92
CA LEU A 276 -22.41 4.56 -24.59
C LEU A 276 -23.06 3.59 -23.58
N ALA A 277 -23.74 2.54 -24.05
CA ALA A 277 -24.25 1.50 -23.17
C ALA A 277 -23.13 0.73 -22.45
N LEU A 278 -21.93 0.63 -23.05
CA LEU A 278 -20.80 -0.10 -22.47
C LEU A 278 -20.28 0.56 -21.15
N PRO A 279 -19.91 1.85 -21.13
CA PRO A 279 -19.53 2.51 -19.88
C PRO A 279 -20.72 2.61 -18.90
N ALA A 280 -21.97 2.68 -19.35
CA ALA A 280 -23.14 2.62 -18.48
C ALA A 280 -23.25 1.26 -17.81
N GLN A 281 -23.04 0.15 -18.54
CA GLN A 281 -22.96 -1.19 -17.97
C GLN A 281 -21.84 -1.30 -16.93
N LEU A 282 -20.62 -0.84 -17.26
CA LEU A 282 -19.49 -0.81 -16.33
C LEU A 282 -19.85 -0.04 -15.05
N TRP A 283 -20.49 1.11 -15.18
CA TRP A 283 -20.98 1.89 -14.03
C TRP A 283 -21.91 1.07 -13.12
N LEU A 284 -22.90 0.40 -13.70
CA LEU A 284 -23.88 -0.39 -12.95
C LEU A 284 -23.25 -1.61 -12.30
N THR A 285 -22.35 -2.31 -12.99
CA THR A 285 -21.65 -3.50 -12.50
C THR A 285 -20.85 -3.22 -11.22
N TYR A 286 -20.20 -2.06 -11.12
CA TYR A 286 -19.34 -1.74 -9.98
C TYR A 286 -20.01 -0.85 -8.91
N THR A 287 -21.26 -0.44 -9.09
CA THR A 287 -21.99 0.32 -8.05
C THR A 287 -22.13 -0.44 -6.74
N PRO A 288 -22.48 -1.75 -6.71
CA PRO A 288 -22.57 -2.49 -5.44
C PRO A 288 -21.25 -2.57 -4.66
N LEU A 289 -20.10 -2.63 -5.38
CA LEU A 289 -18.77 -2.61 -4.74
C LEU A 289 -18.52 -1.28 -4.04
N LEU A 290 -18.92 -0.16 -4.65
CA LEU A 290 -18.76 1.17 -4.05
C LEU A 290 -19.66 1.36 -2.84
N ASP A 291 -20.88 0.83 -2.88
CA ASP A 291 -21.78 0.81 -1.72
C ASP A 291 -21.21 -0.04 -0.58
N GLN A 292 -20.48 -1.10 -0.90
CA GLN A 292 -19.75 -1.89 0.10
C GLN A 292 -18.62 -1.08 0.75
N LEU A 293 -17.81 -0.36 -0.04
CA LEU A 293 -16.74 0.51 0.49
C LEU A 293 -17.28 1.57 1.46
N GLN A 294 -18.48 2.11 1.19
CA GLN A 294 -19.13 3.04 2.13
C GLN A 294 -19.54 2.34 3.43
N ARG A 295 -20.06 1.11 3.35
CA ARG A 295 -20.39 0.31 4.55
C ARG A 295 -19.13 -0.04 5.36
N ASP A 296 -18.02 -0.37 4.70
CA ASP A 296 -16.74 -0.68 5.36
C ASP A 296 -16.17 0.55 6.10
N SER A 297 -16.39 1.74 5.57
CA SER A 297 -16.06 3.00 6.27
C SER A 297 -16.87 3.18 7.56
N ALA A 298 -18.16 2.79 7.56
CA ALA A 298 -18.99 2.79 8.77
C ALA A 298 -18.51 1.72 9.77
N ALA A 299 -18.06 0.56 9.30
CA ALA A 299 -17.51 -0.50 10.15
C ALA A 299 -16.23 -0.05 10.88
N THR A 300 -15.37 0.73 10.22
CA THR A 300 -14.18 1.34 10.86
C THR A 300 -14.57 2.23 12.04
N ARG A 301 -15.62 3.04 11.89
CA ARG A 301 -16.13 3.84 13.00
C ARG A 301 -16.68 2.97 14.13
N GLN A 302 -17.45 1.92 13.81
CA GLN A 302 -17.97 0.99 14.81
C GLN A 302 -16.85 0.27 15.57
N GLN A 303 -15.77 -0.11 14.88
CA GLN A 303 -14.58 -0.69 15.51
C GLN A 303 -13.99 0.27 16.55
N TRP A 304 -13.81 1.55 16.20
CA TRP A 304 -13.27 2.54 17.14
C TRP A 304 -14.21 2.88 18.28
N GLU A 305 -15.52 2.91 18.06
CA GLU A 305 -16.48 3.03 19.17
C GLU A 305 -16.39 1.84 20.13
N ALA A 306 -16.17 0.61 19.63
CA ALA A 306 -15.96 -0.57 20.47
C ALA A 306 -14.63 -0.48 21.26
N ILE A 307 -13.55 -0.01 20.63
CA ILE A 307 -12.26 0.23 21.29
C ILE A 307 -12.43 1.25 22.43
N LEU A 308 -13.11 2.37 22.18
CA LEU A 308 -13.33 3.40 23.20
C LEU A 308 -14.31 2.92 24.30
N ALA A 309 -15.31 2.12 23.94
CA ALA A 309 -16.23 1.50 24.91
C ALA A 309 -15.54 0.48 25.82
N ALA A 310 -14.47 -0.15 25.36
CA ALA A 310 -13.62 -1.03 26.18
C ALA A 310 -12.79 -0.26 27.23
N GLN A 311 -12.86 1.08 27.22
CA GLN A 311 -12.24 1.98 28.21
C GLN A 311 -10.72 1.74 28.37
N PRO A 312 -9.90 1.89 27.31
CA PRO A 312 -8.47 1.84 27.49
C PRO A 312 -8.05 2.82 28.59
N PRO A 313 -7.08 2.46 29.45
CA PRO A 313 -6.61 3.32 30.53
C PRO A 313 -6.20 4.71 30.05
N GLU A 314 -6.17 5.66 30.97
CA GLU A 314 -5.65 7.00 30.69
C GLU A 314 -4.16 6.91 30.28
N ASP A 315 -3.76 7.74 29.34
CA ASP A 315 -2.41 7.80 28.74
C ASP A 315 -1.95 6.49 28.05
N ALA A 316 -2.83 5.54 27.75
CA ALA A 316 -2.44 4.27 27.14
C ALA A 316 -1.85 4.45 25.73
N ILE A 317 -0.88 3.58 25.41
CA ILE A 317 -0.35 3.41 24.07
C ILE A 317 -1.16 2.32 23.36
N LEU A 318 -1.83 2.69 22.26
CA LEU A 318 -2.59 1.80 21.39
C LEU A 318 -1.77 1.42 20.17
N VAL A 319 -1.60 0.13 19.92
CA VAL A 319 -0.75 -0.37 18.83
C VAL A 319 -1.55 -1.23 17.86
N SER A 320 -1.34 -1.00 16.57
CA SER A 320 -1.78 -1.88 15.48
C SER A 320 -0.63 -2.24 14.55
N ASN A 321 -0.78 -3.34 13.82
CA ASN A 321 0.12 -3.69 12.73
C ASN A 321 -0.16 -2.88 11.44
N ASP A 322 -1.28 -2.15 11.37
CA ASP A 322 -1.72 -1.38 10.20
C ASP A 322 -1.96 0.09 10.58
N ARG A 323 -1.30 0.98 9.84
CA ARG A 323 -1.48 2.43 9.94
C ARG A 323 -2.96 2.83 9.77
N ASN A 324 -3.65 2.23 8.81
CA ASN A 324 -5.02 2.60 8.46
C ASN A 324 -6.00 2.31 9.60
N GLU A 325 -5.68 1.36 10.47
CA GLU A 325 -6.48 1.08 11.66
C GLU A 325 -6.27 2.11 12.77
N LEU A 326 -5.13 2.82 12.80
CA LEU A 326 -4.80 3.85 13.81
C LEU A 326 -5.17 5.28 13.36
N VAL A 327 -5.21 5.56 12.07
CA VAL A 327 -5.57 6.89 11.53
C VAL A 327 -6.90 7.42 12.08
N PRO A 328 -7.96 6.63 12.27
CA PRO A 328 -9.21 7.11 12.87
C PRO A 328 -9.05 7.66 14.30
N LEU A 329 -8.07 7.18 15.07
CA LEU A 329 -7.77 7.75 16.38
C LEU A 329 -7.42 9.24 16.27
N PHE A 330 -6.59 9.61 15.30
CA PHE A 330 -6.21 11.02 15.09
C PHE A 330 -7.43 11.88 14.73
N TYR A 331 -8.37 11.35 13.94
CA TYR A 331 -9.63 12.03 13.66
C TYR A 331 -10.45 12.23 14.94
N LEU A 332 -10.62 11.18 15.75
CA LEU A 332 -11.35 11.25 17.02
C LEU A 332 -10.71 12.27 17.97
N GLN A 333 -9.38 12.32 18.03
CA GLN A 333 -8.62 13.24 18.89
C GLN A 333 -8.68 14.69 18.40
N GLN A 334 -8.39 14.92 17.11
CA GLN A 334 -8.17 16.27 16.59
C GLN A 334 -9.46 16.94 16.11
N VAL A 335 -10.44 16.17 15.64
CA VAL A 335 -11.72 16.69 15.13
C VAL A 335 -12.82 16.58 16.18
N GLU A 336 -12.97 15.42 16.82
CA GLU A 336 -14.02 15.19 17.81
C GLU A 336 -13.60 15.54 19.26
N GLY A 337 -12.32 15.79 19.51
CA GLY A 337 -11.78 16.14 20.82
C GLY A 337 -11.78 15.01 21.85
N ARG A 338 -11.92 13.74 21.39
CA ARG A 338 -12.06 12.56 22.25
C ARG A 338 -10.70 11.90 22.49
N ARG A 339 -10.47 11.49 23.73
CA ARG A 339 -9.30 10.70 24.18
C ARG A 339 -7.96 11.22 23.60
N ARG A 340 -7.69 12.49 23.78
CA ARG A 340 -6.42 13.13 23.37
C ARG A 340 -5.21 12.64 24.20
N ASP A 341 -5.47 11.94 25.26
CA ASP A 341 -4.49 11.28 26.14
C ASP A 341 -3.83 10.07 25.49
N LEU A 342 -4.52 9.37 24.58
CA LEU A 342 -4.03 8.13 23.98
C LEU A 342 -2.93 8.39 22.95
N THR A 343 -1.94 7.51 22.91
CA THR A 343 -0.88 7.51 21.88
C THR A 343 -1.13 6.37 20.89
N GLY A 344 -1.12 6.64 19.58
CA GLY A 344 -1.30 5.64 18.53
C GLY A 344 0.02 5.28 17.84
N LEU A 345 0.41 4.00 17.84
CA LEU A 345 1.64 3.52 17.21
C LEU A 345 1.37 2.38 16.22
N PHE A 346 2.17 2.34 15.14
CA PHE A 346 2.12 1.31 14.09
C PHE A 346 3.50 1.17 13.41
N PRO A 347 3.79 0.07 12.71
CA PRO A 347 5.02 -0.09 11.96
C PRO A 347 5.25 1.06 10.96
N LEU A 348 6.51 1.47 10.82
CA LEU A 348 6.95 2.57 9.95
C LEU A 348 6.44 3.97 10.36
N ILE A 349 5.78 4.12 11.52
CA ILE A 349 5.47 5.47 12.04
C ILE A 349 6.76 6.29 12.27
N HIS A 350 7.85 5.63 12.61
CA HIS A 350 9.19 6.22 12.76
C HIS A 350 10.21 5.44 11.92
N PRO A 351 11.19 6.09 11.29
CA PRO A 351 12.28 5.40 10.61
C PRO A 351 12.95 4.37 11.53
N GLY A 352 13.12 3.15 11.06
CA GLY A 352 13.69 2.04 11.83
C GLY A 352 12.68 1.20 12.64
N TRP A 353 11.42 1.58 12.73
CA TRP A 353 10.35 0.75 13.32
C TRP A 353 9.70 -0.10 12.23
N SER A 354 10.45 -1.09 11.75
CA SER A 354 10.15 -1.82 10.51
C SER A 354 8.92 -2.72 10.57
N ASP A 355 8.57 -3.19 11.76
CA ASP A 355 7.53 -4.20 11.98
C ASP A 355 6.86 -4.04 13.34
N ILE A 356 5.80 -4.82 13.57
CA ILE A 356 5.01 -4.78 14.80
C ILE A 356 5.83 -5.17 16.05
N GLY A 357 6.78 -6.10 15.90
CA GLY A 357 7.64 -6.54 17.02
C GLY A 357 8.55 -5.41 17.50
N VAL A 358 9.17 -4.69 16.56
CA VAL A 358 9.99 -3.50 16.90
C VAL A 358 9.12 -2.38 17.47
N THR A 359 7.95 -2.15 16.89
CA THR A 359 7.03 -1.10 17.37
C THR A 359 6.61 -1.36 18.81
N LEU A 360 6.24 -2.59 19.16
CA LEU A 360 5.89 -2.97 20.53
C LEU A 360 7.08 -2.88 21.49
N GLN A 361 8.25 -3.32 21.07
CA GLN A 361 9.47 -3.18 21.88
C GLN A 361 9.74 -1.71 22.20
N GLN A 362 9.67 -0.84 21.20
CA GLN A 362 9.87 0.59 21.40
C GLN A 362 8.77 1.23 22.27
N ALA A 363 7.52 0.76 22.15
CA ALA A 363 6.42 1.19 23.00
C ALA A 363 6.69 0.84 24.48
N LEU A 364 7.16 -0.38 24.75
CA LEU A 364 7.50 -0.84 26.11
C LEU A 364 8.74 -0.14 26.67
N GLU A 365 9.79 0.05 25.85
CA GLU A 365 11.06 0.66 26.30
C GLU A 365 10.92 2.16 26.55
N LYS A 366 10.22 2.88 25.67
CA LYS A 366 10.12 4.35 25.70
C LYS A 366 8.83 4.86 26.35
N GLY A 367 7.80 4.01 26.44
CA GLY A 367 6.51 4.38 27.03
C GLY A 367 6.56 4.65 28.55
N GLY A 368 7.62 4.22 29.23
CA GLY A 368 7.76 4.41 30.69
C GLY A 368 6.63 3.73 31.45
N SER A 369 5.81 4.51 32.15
CA SER A 369 4.65 4.00 32.91
C SER A 369 3.37 3.88 32.08
N GLN A 370 3.37 4.27 30.81
CA GLN A 370 2.20 4.18 29.94
C GLN A 370 1.87 2.71 29.65
N PRO A 371 0.64 2.24 29.91
CA PRO A 371 0.25 0.88 29.59
C PRO A 371 0.11 0.70 28.07
N VAL A 372 0.58 -0.44 27.56
CA VAL A 372 0.60 -0.75 26.12
C VAL A 372 -0.50 -1.75 25.78
N TYR A 373 -1.30 -1.45 24.77
CA TYR A 373 -2.41 -2.27 24.33
C TYR A 373 -2.40 -2.47 22.81
N LEU A 374 -2.69 -3.68 22.39
CA LEU A 374 -3.13 -3.95 21.02
C LEU A 374 -4.61 -3.58 20.87
N ILE A 375 -4.99 -2.97 19.76
CA ILE A 375 -6.40 -2.63 19.48
C ILE A 375 -7.23 -3.83 19.02
N LYS A 376 -6.60 -4.97 18.79
CA LYS A 376 -7.20 -6.25 18.41
C LYS A 376 -6.29 -7.41 18.79
N PRO A 377 -6.80 -8.65 18.94
CA PRO A 377 -5.96 -9.83 19.05
C PRO A 377 -5.06 -10.01 17.81
N MET A 378 -3.79 -10.29 18.03
CA MET A 378 -2.79 -10.50 16.97
C MET A 378 -2.03 -11.79 17.25
N ALA A 379 -2.55 -12.89 16.70
CA ALA A 379 -1.99 -14.23 16.90
C ALA A 379 -0.52 -14.34 16.46
N GLY A 380 0.33 -14.90 17.32
CA GLY A 380 1.75 -15.10 17.11
C GLY A 380 2.63 -14.08 17.84
N LEU A 381 2.08 -12.93 18.27
CA LEU A 381 2.85 -11.99 19.11
C LEU A 381 3.15 -12.54 20.49
N GLU A 382 2.38 -13.51 20.97
CA GLU A 382 2.62 -14.27 22.21
C GLU A 382 3.94 -15.03 22.20
N ALA A 383 4.53 -15.26 21.04
CA ALA A 383 5.87 -15.83 20.95
C ALA A 383 6.96 -14.88 21.51
N ARG A 384 6.75 -13.57 21.40
CA ARG A 384 7.71 -12.55 21.83
C ARG A 384 7.27 -11.76 23.04
N PHE A 385 5.96 -11.60 23.26
CA PHE A 385 5.39 -10.75 24.30
C PHE A 385 4.41 -11.50 25.19
N THR A 386 4.35 -11.12 26.46
CA THR A 386 3.31 -11.55 27.39
C THR A 386 2.05 -10.73 27.12
N LEU A 387 0.98 -11.40 26.72
CA LEU A 387 -0.28 -10.80 26.30
C LEU A 387 -1.40 -11.19 27.26
N TYR A 388 -2.18 -10.21 27.73
CA TYR A 388 -3.36 -10.44 28.56
C TYR A 388 -4.62 -9.91 27.85
N PRO A 389 -5.55 -10.78 27.43
CA PRO A 389 -6.85 -10.34 26.95
C PRO A 389 -7.54 -9.49 28.02
N ARG A 390 -8.10 -8.35 27.61
CA ARG A 390 -8.88 -7.44 28.44
C ARG A 390 -10.30 -7.34 27.92
N THR A 391 -11.02 -6.27 28.24
CA THR A 391 -12.33 -6.04 27.61
C THR A 391 -12.17 -6.00 26.09
N PRO A 392 -12.81 -6.89 25.34
CA PRO A 392 -12.65 -6.92 23.88
C PRO A 392 -12.96 -5.56 23.24
N PRO A 393 -12.17 -5.14 22.23
CA PRO A 393 -11.16 -5.92 21.51
C PRO A 393 -9.71 -5.78 22.06
N LEU A 394 -9.51 -5.16 23.21
CA LEU A 394 -8.20 -4.80 23.74
C LEU A 394 -7.41 -6.01 24.27
N VAL A 395 -6.09 -6.00 24.00
CA VAL A 395 -5.13 -6.96 24.57
C VAL A 395 -3.96 -6.18 25.15
N GLU A 396 -3.70 -6.33 26.44
CA GLU A 396 -2.57 -5.70 27.13
C GLU A 396 -1.27 -6.41 26.79
N VAL A 397 -0.20 -5.63 26.57
CA VAL A 397 1.16 -6.11 26.33
C VAL A 397 2.00 -5.80 27.57
N ALA A 398 2.26 -6.81 28.40
CA ALA A 398 2.89 -6.63 29.71
C ALA A 398 4.43 -6.67 29.67
N GLY A 399 5.03 -7.16 28.58
CA GLY A 399 6.49 -7.27 28.44
C GLY A 399 6.92 -8.48 27.61
N PRO A 400 8.20 -8.88 27.69
CA PRO A 400 8.70 -10.04 26.96
C PRO A 400 8.03 -11.35 27.40
N ALA A 401 7.84 -12.30 26.47
CA ALA A 401 7.26 -13.61 26.74
C ALA A 401 8.20 -14.53 27.54
N ALA A 402 9.52 -14.44 27.30
CA ALA A 402 10.54 -15.21 27.99
C ALA A 402 10.93 -14.56 29.32
N GLN A 403 10.08 -14.71 30.32
CA GLN A 403 10.35 -14.15 31.67
C GLN A 403 11.13 -15.10 32.59
N ALA A 404 11.11 -16.39 32.29
CA ALA A 404 11.82 -17.42 33.03
C ALA A 404 12.67 -18.29 32.10
N PRO A 405 13.79 -18.87 32.57
CA PRO A 405 14.55 -19.83 31.78
C PRO A 405 13.73 -21.11 31.51
N PRO A 406 14.07 -21.89 30.48
CA PRO A 406 13.46 -23.20 30.27
C PRO A 406 13.75 -24.16 31.42
N ALA A 407 12.79 -25.05 31.74
CA ALA A 407 12.99 -26.06 32.78
C ALA A 407 14.12 -27.03 32.40
N GLN A 408 14.24 -27.35 31.13
CA GLN A 408 15.33 -28.16 30.58
C GLN A 408 16.17 -27.30 29.64
N VAL A 409 17.40 -26.98 30.06
CA VAL A 409 18.36 -26.17 29.28
C VAL A 409 19.16 -27.08 28.35
N LEU A 410 19.16 -26.78 27.06
CA LEU A 410 19.79 -27.61 26.01
C LEU A 410 20.92 -26.89 25.28
N ASN A 411 20.67 -25.66 24.84
CA ASN A 411 21.58 -24.87 24.00
C ASN A 411 22.00 -25.61 22.71
N ARG A 412 21.04 -26.22 22.00
CA ARG A 412 21.29 -26.96 20.76
C ARG A 412 21.14 -26.09 19.52
N PRO A 413 22.19 -25.95 18.69
CA PRO A 413 22.07 -25.27 17.40
C PRO A 413 21.04 -25.95 16.49
N TYR A 414 20.25 -25.12 15.77
CA TYR A 414 19.23 -25.56 14.81
C TYR A 414 19.21 -24.60 13.61
N GLY A 415 20.12 -24.79 12.67
CA GLY A 415 20.31 -23.86 11.56
C GLY A 415 20.62 -22.44 12.06
N PRO A 416 19.87 -21.40 11.63
CA PRO A 416 20.03 -20.01 12.10
C PRO A 416 19.46 -19.73 13.49
N LEU A 417 18.96 -20.77 14.16
CA LEU A 417 18.39 -20.70 15.50
C LEU A 417 19.20 -21.51 16.51
N LEU A 418 18.98 -21.23 17.79
CA LEU A 418 19.45 -22.02 18.92
C LEU A 418 18.23 -22.42 19.75
N LEU A 419 17.97 -23.71 19.92
CA LEU A 419 17.01 -24.18 20.92
C LEU A 419 17.68 -24.07 22.30
N GLN A 420 17.35 -23.00 23.04
CA GLN A 420 17.88 -22.78 24.40
C GLN A 420 17.46 -23.91 25.35
N GLY A 421 16.22 -24.38 25.16
CA GLY A 421 15.65 -25.44 25.97
C GLY A 421 14.16 -25.55 25.78
N TYR A 422 13.54 -26.33 26.66
CA TYR A 422 12.09 -26.51 26.66
C TYR A 422 11.55 -26.64 28.09
N SER A 423 10.24 -26.44 28.23
CA SER A 423 9.45 -26.79 29.40
C SER A 423 8.25 -27.60 28.96
N TRP A 424 7.76 -28.52 29.78
CA TRP A 424 6.56 -29.27 29.43
C TRP A 424 5.74 -29.61 30.69
N THR A 425 4.42 -29.75 30.49
CA THR A 425 3.47 -30.17 31.52
C THR A 425 2.50 -31.19 30.95
N ASN A 426 2.24 -32.26 31.71
CA ASN A 426 1.25 -33.26 31.35
C ASN A 426 -0.06 -32.98 32.10
N GLN A 427 -1.11 -32.67 31.32
CA GLN A 427 -2.47 -32.41 31.88
C GLN A 427 -3.39 -33.62 31.70
N GLY A 428 -2.81 -34.82 31.59
CA GLY A 428 -3.51 -36.10 31.42
C GLY A 428 -3.92 -36.37 29.97
N ARG A 429 -4.86 -35.63 29.42
CA ARG A 429 -5.28 -35.76 28.01
C ARG A 429 -4.62 -34.76 27.04
N ALA A 430 -3.78 -33.91 27.55
CA ALA A 430 -3.01 -32.96 26.78
C ALA A 430 -1.63 -32.75 27.39
N VAL A 431 -0.65 -32.55 26.52
CA VAL A 431 0.69 -32.15 26.89
C VAL A 431 0.94 -30.76 26.36
N GLU A 432 1.28 -29.85 27.23
CA GLU A 432 1.76 -28.53 26.83
C GLU A 432 3.28 -28.55 26.78
N VAL A 433 3.84 -28.18 25.63
CA VAL A 433 5.28 -28.03 25.38
C VAL A 433 5.57 -26.58 25.04
N THR A 434 6.52 -26.00 25.74
CA THR A 434 7.04 -24.66 25.52
C THR A 434 8.49 -24.76 25.05
N LEU A 435 8.78 -24.30 23.83
CA LEU A 435 10.14 -24.24 23.28
C LEU A 435 10.68 -22.82 23.41
N TYR A 436 11.96 -22.70 23.71
CA TYR A 436 12.65 -21.41 23.82
C TYR A 436 13.71 -21.30 22.73
N TRP A 437 13.43 -20.44 21.76
CA TRP A 437 14.29 -20.22 20.61
C TRP A 437 15.09 -18.93 20.76
N SER A 438 16.41 -18.98 20.56
CA SER A 438 17.24 -17.80 20.35
C SER A 438 17.56 -17.67 18.86
N VAL A 439 17.41 -16.47 18.33
CA VAL A 439 17.68 -16.18 16.92
C VAL A 439 19.15 -15.79 16.78
N LEU A 440 19.91 -16.56 16.01
CA LEU A 440 21.33 -16.30 15.72
C LEU A 440 21.47 -15.50 14.42
N GLU A 441 20.67 -15.85 13.39
CA GLU A 441 20.67 -15.21 12.09
C GLU A 441 19.22 -15.04 11.60
N THR A 442 19.00 -14.10 10.68
CA THR A 442 17.67 -13.85 10.09
C THR A 442 17.21 -15.06 9.25
N LEU A 443 15.92 -15.38 9.34
CA LEU A 443 15.29 -16.39 8.52
C LEU A 443 14.72 -15.77 7.23
N ALA A 444 15.04 -16.36 6.08
CA ALA A 444 14.60 -15.83 4.79
C ALA A 444 13.13 -16.17 4.45
N GLN A 445 12.53 -17.13 5.16
CA GLN A 445 11.19 -17.65 4.88
C GLN A 445 10.38 -17.82 6.17
N ASN A 446 9.08 -18.03 6.01
CA ASN A 446 8.19 -18.38 7.11
C ASN A 446 8.17 -19.89 7.32
N TYR A 447 8.38 -20.30 8.56
CA TYR A 447 8.44 -21.70 8.97
C TYR A 447 7.28 -22.07 9.88
N THR A 448 6.86 -23.32 9.79
CA THR A 448 5.93 -24.00 10.69
C THR A 448 6.75 -24.83 11.67
N THR A 449 6.53 -24.65 12.96
CA THR A 449 7.12 -25.53 13.98
C THR A 449 6.32 -26.82 14.06
N THR A 450 7.02 -27.96 14.13
CA THR A 450 6.44 -29.27 14.43
C THR A 450 6.98 -29.80 15.76
N VAL A 451 6.08 -30.28 16.60
CA VAL A 451 6.39 -31.01 17.81
C VAL A 451 5.67 -32.36 17.75
N GLN A 452 6.40 -33.44 17.87
CA GLN A 452 5.87 -34.80 17.82
C GLN A 452 6.24 -35.53 19.11
N LEU A 453 5.26 -36.17 19.74
CA LEU A 453 5.45 -36.95 20.98
C LEU A 453 5.42 -38.43 20.68
N PHE A 454 6.36 -39.15 21.31
CA PHE A 454 6.51 -40.60 21.21
C PHE A 454 6.50 -41.22 22.60
N ASP A 455 5.96 -42.42 22.71
CA ASP A 455 6.04 -43.23 23.92
C ASP A 455 7.39 -44.00 24.05
N ALA A 456 7.56 -44.75 25.14
CA ALA A 456 8.74 -45.56 25.38
C ALA A 456 8.99 -46.65 24.32
N SER A 457 7.98 -47.03 23.52
CA SER A 457 8.09 -47.96 22.39
C SER A 457 8.40 -47.26 21.08
N SER A 458 8.71 -45.97 21.07
CA SER A 458 8.92 -45.11 19.88
C SER A 458 7.70 -45.00 18.97
N THR A 459 6.48 -45.20 19.50
CA THR A 459 5.25 -45.03 18.75
C THR A 459 4.80 -43.57 18.89
N LYS A 460 4.54 -42.89 17.74
CA LYS A 460 4.04 -41.51 17.74
C LYS A 460 2.63 -41.45 18.32
N ARG A 461 2.44 -40.60 19.34
CA ARG A 461 1.20 -40.45 20.10
C ARG A 461 0.47 -39.14 19.83
N ALA A 462 1.20 -38.06 19.55
CA ALA A 462 0.61 -36.77 19.22
C ALA A 462 1.54 -35.94 18.32
N GLN A 463 0.98 -34.97 17.64
CA GLN A 463 1.70 -33.99 16.83
C GLN A 463 0.97 -32.66 16.90
N SER A 464 1.75 -31.59 16.97
CA SER A 464 1.27 -30.20 16.82
C SER A 464 2.12 -29.51 15.79
N ASP A 465 1.46 -28.96 14.77
CA ASP A 465 2.08 -28.15 13.72
C ASP A 465 1.37 -26.79 13.70
N HIS A 466 2.11 -25.70 13.85
CA HIS A 466 1.58 -24.36 13.62
C HIS A 466 2.67 -23.40 13.13
N PRO A 467 2.30 -22.33 12.39
CA PRO A 467 3.26 -21.31 12.00
C PRO A 467 3.90 -20.67 13.23
N ALA A 468 5.22 -20.81 13.35
CA ALA A 468 5.96 -20.22 14.45
C ALA A 468 5.82 -18.68 14.43
N GLY A 469 5.35 -18.10 15.53
CA GLY A 469 5.03 -16.67 15.61
C GLY A 469 3.77 -16.25 14.85
N GLY A 470 2.94 -17.19 14.38
CA GLY A 470 1.63 -16.92 13.75
C GLY A 470 1.71 -16.04 12.50
N ILE A 471 0.60 -15.33 12.23
CA ILE A 471 0.51 -14.47 11.04
C ILE A 471 1.04 -13.05 11.25
N TYR A 472 1.08 -12.57 12.50
CA TYR A 472 1.51 -11.20 12.79
C TYR A 472 2.99 -11.08 13.13
N TYR A 473 3.64 -12.15 13.59
CA TYR A 473 5.07 -12.17 13.87
C TYR A 473 5.76 -13.43 13.33
N PRO A 474 5.60 -13.75 12.03
CA PRO A 474 6.19 -14.94 11.41
C PRO A 474 7.72 -14.94 11.50
N THR A 475 8.34 -16.11 11.34
CA THR A 475 9.79 -16.29 11.52
C THR A 475 10.65 -15.37 10.67
N SER A 476 10.18 -14.91 9.49
CA SER A 476 10.90 -13.93 8.65
C SER A 476 11.05 -12.54 9.31
N LEU A 477 10.29 -12.24 10.35
CA LEU A 477 10.41 -10.99 11.13
C LEU A 477 11.30 -11.15 12.36
N TRP A 478 11.70 -12.37 12.71
CA TRP A 478 12.56 -12.64 13.86
C TRP A 478 13.96 -12.07 13.66
N LYS A 479 14.52 -11.45 14.69
CA LYS A 479 15.80 -10.73 14.60
C LYS A 479 16.87 -11.38 15.45
N PRO A 480 18.13 -11.35 15.01
CA PRO A 480 19.26 -11.83 15.81
C PRO A 480 19.27 -11.20 17.19
N GLY A 481 19.49 -12.04 18.21
CA GLY A 481 19.48 -11.65 19.61
C GLY A 481 18.12 -11.74 20.31
N GLU A 482 17.03 -12.00 19.58
CA GLU A 482 15.71 -12.23 20.21
C GLU A 482 15.61 -13.62 20.81
N THR A 483 14.90 -13.70 21.93
CA THR A 483 14.44 -14.97 22.51
C THR A 483 12.93 -15.06 22.36
N LEU A 484 12.48 -16.16 21.77
CA LEU A 484 11.10 -16.41 21.42
C LEU A 484 10.59 -17.67 22.11
N VAL A 485 9.33 -17.64 22.50
CA VAL A 485 8.63 -18.71 23.19
C VAL A 485 7.57 -19.29 22.28
N ASP A 486 7.71 -20.56 21.94
CA ASP A 486 6.78 -21.26 21.04
C ASP A 486 6.04 -22.33 21.83
N ARG A 487 4.71 -22.20 21.96
CA ARG A 487 3.88 -23.04 22.80
C ARG A 487 3.03 -23.98 21.96
N HIS A 488 3.12 -25.28 22.27
CA HIS A 488 2.39 -26.34 21.62
C HIS A 488 1.48 -27.07 22.60
N LEU A 489 0.21 -27.20 22.27
CA LEU A 489 -0.75 -28.04 23.01
C LEU A 489 -1.02 -29.30 22.18
N LEU A 490 -0.61 -30.45 22.69
CA LEU A 490 -0.71 -31.72 22.04
C LEU A 490 -1.76 -32.59 22.74
N SER A 491 -2.85 -32.93 22.05
CA SER A 491 -3.89 -33.81 22.59
C SER A 491 -3.47 -35.27 22.52
N LEU A 492 -3.57 -35.98 23.62
CA LEU A 492 -3.32 -37.43 23.70
C LEU A 492 -4.66 -38.17 23.57
N SER A 493 -4.69 -39.20 22.72
CA SER A 493 -5.87 -40.07 22.57
C SER A 493 -6.07 -41.00 23.77
N ASP A 494 -4.99 -41.36 24.50
CA ASP A 494 -4.97 -42.25 25.63
C ASP A 494 -4.10 -41.66 26.74
N ASN A 495 -4.26 -42.10 28.00
CA ASN A 495 -3.40 -41.74 29.12
C ASN A 495 -2.03 -42.44 29.01
N VAL A 496 -1.29 -42.15 27.95
CA VAL A 496 0.07 -42.67 27.73
C VAL A 496 1.05 -41.57 28.10
N GLU A 497 2.04 -41.92 28.91
CA GLU A 497 3.12 -40.98 29.23
C GLU A 497 4.07 -40.87 28.01
N PRO A 498 4.27 -39.65 27.50
CA PRO A 498 5.26 -39.43 26.46
C PRO A 498 6.66 -39.55 27.04
N ALA A 499 7.55 -40.25 26.34
CA ALA A 499 8.94 -40.47 26.75
C ALA A 499 9.94 -39.64 25.92
N GLN A 500 9.59 -39.36 24.69
CA GLN A 500 10.45 -38.64 23.74
C GLN A 500 9.65 -37.63 22.95
N MET A 501 10.31 -36.57 22.48
CA MET A 501 9.76 -35.66 21.50
C MET A 501 10.74 -35.38 20.37
N GLN A 502 10.20 -35.15 19.19
CA GLN A 502 10.94 -34.60 18.05
C GLN A 502 10.45 -33.19 17.78
N VAL A 503 11.40 -32.29 17.57
CA VAL A 503 11.13 -30.85 17.36
C VAL A 503 11.83 -30.41 16.08
N GLY A 504 11.14 -29.63 15.26
CA GLY A 504 11.73 -29.04 14.07
C GLY A 504 10.90 -27.95 13.45
N MET A 505 11.42 -27.37 12.39
CA MET A 505 10.73 -26.36 11.59
C MET A 505 10.81 -26.74 10.11
N TYR A 506 9.72 -26.54 9.40
CA TYR A 506 9.61 -26.80 7.97
C TYR A 506 8.87 -25.71 7.23
N THR A 507 9.04 -25.64 5.90
CA THR A 507 8.37 -24.68 5.03
C THR A 507 7.88 -25.34 3.75
N GLY A 508 6.89 -24.72 3.10
CA GLY A 508 6.34 -25.14 1.81
C GLY A 508 5.49 -26.41 1.86
N ALA A 509 4.85 -26.72 0.74
CA ALA A 509 3.98 -27.90 0.60
C ALA A 509 4.73 -29.25 0.67
N GLU A 510 6.04 -29.24 0.39
CA GLU A 510 6.91 -30.43 0.46
C GLU A 510 7.52 -30.63 1.85
N ALA A 511 7.15 -29.79 2.84
CA ALA A 511 7.66 -29.83 4.21
C ALA A 511 9.20 -29.83 4.28
N ALA A 512 9.83 -28.94 3.50
CA ALA A 512 11.29 -28.80 3.50
C ALA A 512 11.77 -28.33 4.89
N LEU A 513 12.55 -29.18 5.55
CA LEU A 513 13.06 -28.91 6.90
C LEU A 513 14.12 -27.80 6.90
N LEU A 514 14.08 -26.91 7.90
CA LEU A 514 15.11 -25.90 8.16
C LEU A 514 16.46 -26.57 8.54
N ALA A 515 16.39 -27.61 9.38
CA ALA A 515 17.50 -28.48 9.80
C ALA A 515 16.92 -29.86 10.18
N PRO A 516 17.74 -30.90 10.38
CA PRO A 516 17.26 -32.20 10.86
C PRO A 516 16.47 -32.05 12.16
N LEU A 517 15.42 -32.88 12.35
CA LEU A 517 14.63 -32.86 13.58
C LEU A 517 15.54 -33.12 14.81
N LEU A 518 15.29 -32.35 15.86
CA LEU A 518 15.94 -32.56 17.15
C LEU A 518 15.18 -33.65 17.92
N GLU A 519 15.88 -34.71 18.33
CA GLU A 519 15.34 -35.74 19.20
C GLU A 519 15.69 -35.38 20.64
N LEU A 520 14.67 -35.30 21.49
CA LEU A 520 14.77 -34.89 22.89
C LEU A 520 14.06 -35.92 23.77
N THR A 521 14.70 -36.28 24.88
CA THR A 521 14.08 -37.11 25.92
C THR A 521 13.29 -36.22 26.87
N LEU A 522 12.05 -36.59 27.19
CA LEU A 522 11.25 -35.83 28.15
C LEU A 522 11.68 -36.21 29.57
N GLU A 523 12.46 -35.33 30.21
CA GLU A 523 12.93 -35.47 31.59
C GLU A 523 12.29 -34.38 32.48
N GLY A 524 11.84 -34.73 33.66
CA GLY A 524 11.36 -33.79 34.70
C GLY A 524 10.12 -33.00 34.27
N GLU A 525 8.95 -33.43 34.72
CA GLU A 525 7.71 -32.66 34.62
C GLU A 525 7.79 -31.40 35.49
N MET A 526 7.45 -30.23 34.96
CA MET A 526 7.19 -29.05 35.78
C MET A 526 5.86 -29.29 36.52
N GLN A 527 5.92 -29.36 37.85
CA GLN A 527 4.68 -29.31 38.64
C GLN A 527 3.96 -27.97 38.40
N PRO A 528 2.64 -27.96 38.28
CA PRO A 528 1.85 -26.79 38.02
C PRO A 528 1.99 -25.67 39.06
#